data_2e09df26d61ee90e4189b549945c7161
#
_entry.id   2e09df26d61ee90e4189b549945c7161
#
_cell.length_a   1.000
_cell.length_b   1.000
_cell.length_c   1.000
_cell.angle_alpha   90.00
_cell.angle_beta   90.00
_cell.angle_gamma   90.00
#
_symmetry.space_group_name_H-M   'P 1'
#
loop_
_entity.id
_entity.type
_entity.pdbx_description
1 polymer ?
#
loop_
_entity_poly.entity_id
_entity_poly.type
_entity_poly.pdbx_seq_one_letter_code
_entity_poly.pdbx_strand_id
1 'polypeptide(L)'
;MIIKRFKQFKEKYGKEAFKKLNEFFQKEEKIFYENKIRELMESQGLSEQEAAIKARQSWVATIGGKLEKIVEILIEDFCKEYNLSITNDKVLKRNNLPKELDLVKRAILVDFGKYSLLPDGDIIIYKKTNGLPKIIAILSVKNSFRERYTETPYWKLKLLQSEITKDIKVMMITPDKDSQLPRPY
;
A
#
# COMPACT_ATOMS: atom_id res chain seq x y z
N MET A 1 -2.09 -12.24 12.76
CA MET A 1 -0.84 -12.30 13.55
C MET A 1 0.13 -11.17 13.18
N ILE A 2 0.56 -10.99 11.91
CA ILE A 2 1.53 -9.95 11.46
C ILE A 2 1.11 -8.53 11.86
N ILE A 3 -0.15 -8.12 11.62
CA ILE A 3 -0.64 -6.78 11.97
C ILE A 3 -0.54 -6.49 13.47
N LYS A 4 -0.84 -7.48 14.33
CA LYS A 4 -0.69 -7.30 15.79
C LYS A 4 0.78 -7.07 16.17
N ARG A 5 1.71 -7.86 15.62
CA ARG A 5 3.15 -7.67 15.84
C ARG A 5 3.66 -6.34 15.30
N PHE A 6 3.10 -5.90 14.15
CA PHE A 6 3.46 -4.60 13.61
C PHE A 6 3.00 -3.44 14.51
N LYS A 7 1.82 -3.50 15.12
CA LYS A 7 1.39 -2.48 16.09
C LYS A 7 2.35 -2.39 17.26
N GLN A 8 2.75 -3.52 17.86
CA GLN A 8 3.77 -3.57 18.91
C GLN A 8 5.12 -3.01 18.45
N PHE A 9 5.52 -3.32 17.22
CA PHE A 9 6.74 -2.76 16.62
C PHE A 9 6.64 -1.23 16.48
N LYS A 10 5.50 -0.71 15.99
CA LYS A 10 5.26 0.74 15.89
C LYS A 10 5.26 1.40 17.27
N GLU A 11 4.65 0.80 18.28
CA GLU A 11 4.68 1.29 19.66
C GLU A 11 6.11 1.42 20.19
N LYS A 12 6.96 0.40 19.89
CA LYS A 12 8.37 0.39 20.31
C LYS A 12 9.22 1.46 19.63
N TYR A 13 9.04 1.67 18.33
CA TYR A 13 9.93 2.53 17.53
C TYR A 13 9.32 3.89 17.14
N GLY A 14 8.04 4.12 17.38
CA GLY A 14 7.36 5.37 17.05
C GLY A 14 7.52 5.77 15.58
N LYS A 15 7.91 7.02 15.34
CA LYS A 15 8.16 7.56 13.99
C LYS A 15 9.32 6.86 13.25
N GLU A 16 10.28 6.26 13.97
CA GLU A 16 11.38 5.50 13.36
C GLU A 16 10.95 4.13 12.80
N ALA A 17 9.74 3.65 13.12
CA ALA A 17 9.23 2.39 12.59
C ALA A 17 9.23 2.35 11.05
N PHE A 18 9.04 3.51 10.40
CA PHE A 18 9.09 3.61 8.95
C PHE A 18 10.47 3.25 8.39
N LYS A 19 11.54 3.77 8.97
CA LYS A 19 12.93 3.49 8.55
C LYS A 19 13.31 2.02 8.77
N LYS A 20 12.68 1.38 9.77
CA LYS A 20 12.93 -0.02 10.15
C LYS A 20 11.97 -1.02 9.53
N LEU A 21 11.15 -0.59 8.57
CA LEU A 21 10.12 -1.42 7.96
C LEU A 21 10.70 -2.68 7.29
N ASN A 22 11.83 -2.53 6.62
CA ASN A 22 12.52 -3.66 5.98
C ASN A 22 13.00 -4.69 7.02
N GLU A 23 13.59 -4.26 8.14
CA GLU A 23 14.00 -5.14 9.24
C GLU A 23 12.80 -5.93 9.79
N PHE A 24 11.65 -5.25 9.95
CA PHE A 24 10.42 -5.90 10.39
C PHE A 24 10.00 -6.99 9.41
N PHE A 25 9.96 -6.68 8.12
CA PHE A 25 9.53 -7.66 7.11
C PHE A 25 10.47 -8.85 6.97
N GLN A 26 11.79 -8.64 7.02
CA GLN A 26 12.76 -9.73 6.98
C GLN A 26 12.57 -10.69 8.17
N LYS A 27 12.35 -10.15 9.36
CA LYS A 27 12.09 -10.96 10.55
C LYS A 27 10.78 -11.75 10.43
N GLU A 28 9.70 -11.11 9.99
CA GLU A 28 8.40 -11.76 9.82
C GLU A 28 8.42 -12.84 8.74
N GLU A 29 9.14 -12.59 7.65
CA GLU A 29 9.33 -13.53 6.55
C GLU A 29 10.06 -14.80 7.02
N LYS A 30 11.15 -14.64 7.76
CA LYS A 30 11.89 -15.76 8.34
C LYS A 30 11.00 -16.62 9.24
N ILE A 31 10.29 -16.01 10.19
CA ILE A 31 9.37 -16.70 11.08
C ILE A 31 8.27 -17.43 10.28
N PHE A 32 7.74 -16.78 9.24
CA PHE A 32 6.72 -17.39 8.40
C PHE A 32 7.25 -18.63 7.66
N TYR A 33 8.44 -18.53 7.05
CA TYR A 33 9.03 -19.63 6.30
C TYR A 33 9.33 -20.83 7.18
N GLU A 34 9.97 -20.64 8.33
CA GLU A 34 10.28 -21.72 9.25
C GLU A 34 9.02 -22.50 9.66
N ASN A 35 7.95 -21.78 10.02
CA ASN A 35 6.68 -22.41 10.41
C ASN A 35 5.97 -23.07 9.22
N LYS A 36 5.93 -22.41 8.07
CA LYS A 36 5.18 -22.91 6.89
C LYS A 36 5.86 -24.12 6.24
N ILE A 37 7.17 -24.14 6.19
CA ILE A 37 7.92 -25.31 5.69
C ILE A 37 7.63 -26.51 6.57
N ARG A 38 7.75 -26.36 7.91
CA ARG A 38 7.44 -27.44 8.85
C ARG A 38 6.00 -27.95 8.69
N GLU A 39 5.03 -27.05 8.65
CA GLU A 39 3.62 -27.39 8.43
C GLU A 39 3.41 -28.20 7.15
N LEU A 40 4.04 -27.78 6.05
CA LEU A 40 3.89 -28.46 4.75
C LEU A 40 4.55 -29.83 4.71
N MET A 41 5.70 -29.99 5.33
CA MET A 41 6.38 -31.27 5.45
C MET A 41 5.55 -32.25 6.30
N GLU A 42 5.04 -31.79 7.45
CA GLU A 42 4.25 -32.63 8.38
C GLU A 42 2.86 -32.97 7.82
N SER A 43 2.16 -32.01 7.21
CA SER A 43 0.77 -32.21 6.76
C SER A 43 0.62 -32.78 5.37
N GLN A 44 1.59 -32.57 4.47
CA GLN A 44 1.52 -33.00 3.06
C GLN A 44 2.64 -33.95 2.65
N GLY A 45 3.56 -34.28 3.56
CA GLY A 45 4.69 -35.18 3.26
C GLY A 45 5.65 -34.65 2.19
N LEU A 46 5.72 -33.32 2.01
CA LEU A 46 6.57 -32.70 0.99
C LEU A 46 8.04 -32.75 1.41
N SER A 47 8.93 -32.83 0.42
CA SER A 47 10.34 -32.58 0.64
C SER A 47 10.58 -31.13 1.08
N GLU A 48 11.70 -30.86 1.74
CA GLU A 48 12.06 -29.51 2.19
C GLU A 48 12.09 -28.50 1.02
N GLN A 49 12.59 -28.92 -0.14
CA GLN A 49 12.66 -28.07 -1.34
C GLN A 49 11.27 -27.70 -1.85
N GLU A 50 10.35 -28.65 -1.97
CA GLU A 50 8.97 -28.40 -2.40
C GLU A 50 8.21 -27.55 -1.39
N ALA A 51 8.39 -27.81 -0.10
CA ALA A 51 7.82 -27.04 0.98
C ALA A 51 8.32 -25.57 0.97
N ALA A 52 9.61 -25.36 0.71
CA ALA A 52 10.19 -24.02 0.61
C ALA A 52 9.62 -23.21 -0.57
N ILE A 53 9.44 -23.82 -1.74
CA ILE A 53 8.81 -23.18 -2.91
C ILE A 53 7.37 -22.77 -2.59
N LYS A 54 6.56 -23.68 -2.02
CA LYS A 54 5.17 -23.39 -1.62
C LYS A 54 5.09 -22.35 -0.51
N ALA A 55 6.00 -22.40 0.46
CA ALA A 55 6.06 -21.40 1.53
C ALA A 55 6.34 -20.01 0.97
N ARG A 56 7.25 -19.87 -0.01
CA ARG A 56 7.55 -18.61 -0.69
C ARG A 56 6.32 -18.03 -1.41
N GLN A 57 5.59 -18.87 -2.16
CA GLN A 57 4.35 -18.44 -2.83
C GLN A 57 3.28 -18.00 -1.81
N SER A 58 3.13 -18.76 -0.72
CA SER A 58 2.21 -18.44 0.37
C SER A 58 2.56 -17.13 1.07
N TRP A 59 3.85 -16.81 1.24
CA TRP A 59 4.30 -15.54 1.80
C TRP A 59 3.89 -14.36 0.92
N VAL A 60 4.18 -14.44 -0.38
CA VAL A 60 3.84 -13.38 -1.33
C VAL A 60 2.34 -13.07 -1.31
N ALA A 61 1.50 -14.11 -1.34
CA ALA A 61 0.05 -13.95 -1.24
C ALA A 61 -0.40 -13.38 0.11
N THR A 62 0.26 -13.79 1.19
CA THR A 62 -0.08 -13.37 2.55
C THR A 62 0.27 -11.91 2.81
N ILE A 63 1.44 -11.44 2.32
CA ILE A 63 1.95 -10.13 2.68
C ILE A 63 1.30 -9.01 1.86
N GLY A 64 0.88 -9.27 0.61
CA GLY A 64 0.35 -8.25 -0.29
C GLY A 64 -0.75 -7.41 0.36
N GLY A 65 -1.85 -8.03 0.76
CA GLY A 65 -2.96 -7.30 1.39
C GLY A 65 -2.67 -6.79 2.82
N LYS A 66 -1.62 -7.29 3.47
CA LYS A 66 -1.22 -6.82 4.81
C LYS A 66 -0.28 -5.64 4.75
N LEU A 67 0.50 -5.51 3.68
CA LEU A 67 1.39 -4.37 3.48
C LEU A 67 0.61 -3.06 3.38
N GLU A 68 -0.49 -3.03 2.63
CA GLU A 68 -1.39 -1.88 2.57
C GLU A 68 -1.80 -1.43 3.99
N LYS A 69 -2.27 -2.40 4.82
CA LYS A 69 -2.70 -2.11 6.19
C LYS A 69 -1.56 -1.66 7.12
N ILE A 70 -0.37 -2.18 6.92
CA ILE A 70 0.84 -1.76 7.65
C ILE A 70 1.18 -0.30 7.32
N VAL A 71 1.13 0.07 6.04
CA VAL A 71 1.37 1.45 5.61
C VAL A 71 0.29 2.39 6.15
N GLU A 72 -0.99 2.01 6.11
CA GLU A 72 -2.06 2.79 6.77
C GLU A 72 -1.76 3.06 8.24
N ILE A 73 -1.38 2.02 9.01
CA ILE A 73 -1.03 2.14 10.42
C ILE A 73 0.16 3.08 10.63
N LEU A 74 1.17 3.05 9.74
CA LEU A 74 2.34 3.93 9.83
C LEU A 74 1.98 5.40 9.68
N ILE A 75 1.11 5.72 8.73
CA ILE A 75 0.76 7.10 8.41
C ILE A 75 -0.42 7.64 9.25
N GLU A 76 -1.09 6.78 10.02
CA GLU A 76 -2.30 7.14 10.77
C GLU A 76 -2.08 8.32 11.72
N ASP A 77 -0.98 8.30 12.49
CA ASP A 77 -0.69 9.38 13.45
C ASP A 77 -0.39 10.70 12.74
N PHE A 78 0.37 10.64 11.65
CA PHE A 78 0.61 11.78 10.78
C PHE A 78 -0.71 12.34 10.21
N CYS A 79 -1.57 11.47 9.71
CA CYS A 79 -2.86 11.90 9.17
C CYS A 79 -3.73 12.58 10.25
N LYS A 80 -3.73 12.06 11.47
CA LYS A 80 -4.43 12.68 12.60
C LYS A 80 -3.84 14.05 12.96
N GLU A 81 -2.51 14.17 13.06
CA GLU A 81 -1.79 15.41 13.39
C GLU A 81 -2.12 16.52 12.39
N TYR A 82 -2.22 16.20 11.08
CA TYR A 82 -2.49 17.17 10.03
C TYR A 82 -3.97 17.25 9.61
N ASN A 83 -4.87 16.61 10.36
CA ASN A 83 -6.31 16.55 10.06
C ASN A 83 -6.60 16.06 8.64
N LEU A 84 -5.96 14.94 8.27
CA LEU A 84 -6.12 14.27 7.00
C LEU A 84 -6.97 13.01 7.16
N SER A 85 -7.73 12.69 6.12
CA SER A 85 -8.53 11.48 6.03
C SER A 85 -7.91 10.50 5.02
N ILE A 86 -8.19 9.21 5.21
CA ILE A 86 -7.68 8.12 4.38
C ILE A 86 -8.86 7.32 3.81
N THR A 87 -8.77 6.99 2.54
CA THR A 87 -9.61 5.99 1.85
C THR A 87 -8.77 5.20 0.85
N ASN A 88 -9.39 4.34 0.05
CA ASN A 88 -8.72 3.58 -1.01
C ASN A 88 -9.64 3.34 -2.20
N ASP A 89 -9.09 2.86 -3.31
CA ASP A 89 -9.82 2.58 -4.54
C ASP A 89 -10.91 1.52 -4.36
N LYS A 90 -10.67 0.48 -3.54
CA LYS A 90 -11.64 -0.60 -3.24
C LYS A 90 -12.91 -0.04 -2.58
N VAL A 91 -12.74 0.94 -1.70
CA VAL A 91 -13.88 1.65 -1.08
C VAL A 91 -14.59 2.52 -2.11
N LEU A 92 -13.82 3.31 -2.88
CA LEU A 92 -14.40 4.25 -3.87
C LEU A 92 -15.06 3.55 -5.07
N LYS A 93 -14.75 2.29 -5.34
CA LYS A 93 -15.41 1.46 -6.37
C LYS A 93 -16.79 0.92 -5.95
N ARG A 94 -17.20 1.09 -4.69
CA ARG A 94 -18.54 0.64 -4.22
C ARG A 94 -19.67 1.47 -4.82
N ASN A 95 -20.83 0.84 -4.98
CA ASN A 95 -22.00 1.49 -5.62
C ASN A 95 -22.64 2.58 -4.73
N ASN A 96 -22.75 2.34 -3.43
CA ASN A 96 -23.40 3.27 -2.50
C ASN A 96 -22.35 3.95 -1.61
N LEU A 97 -21.83 5.07 -2.08
CA LEU A 97 -20.87 5.86 -1.34
C LEU A 97 -21.55 6.93 -0.49
N PRO A 98 -21.11 7.18 0.74
CA PRO A 98 -21.43 8.41 1.44
C PRO A 98 -21.04 9.63 0.59
N LYS A 99 -21.81 10.73 0.71
CA LYS A 99 -21.60 11.96 -0.08
C LYS A 99 -20.14 12.43 -0.11
N GLU A 100 -19.45 12.35 1.02
CA GLU A 100 -18.05 12.72 1.12
C GLU A 100 -17.16 11.86 0.22
N LEU A 101 -17.31 10.54 0.27
CA LEU A 101 -16.49 9.62 -0.53
C LEU A 101 -16.84 9.68 -2.02
N ASP A 102 -18.08 9.99 -2.37
CA ASP A 102 -18.46 10.25 -3.76
C ASP A 102 -17.76 11.51 -4.29
N LEU A 103 -17.66 12.57 -3.49
CA LEU A 103 -16.90 13.76 -3.85
C LEU A 103 -15.39 13.46 -3.98
N VAL A 104 -14.82 12.65 -3.07
CA VAL A 104 -13.42 12.19 -3.18
C VAL A 104 -13.21 11.43 -4.48
N LYS A 105 -14.11 10.49 -4.81
CA LYS A 105 -14.05 9.73 -6.06
C LYS A 105 -14.04 10.65 -7.27
N ARG A 106 -14.99 11.60 -7.36
CA ARG A 106 -15.07 12.55 -8.47
C ARG A 106 -13.85 13.44 -8.60
N ALA A 107 -13.21 13.81 -7.48
CA ALA A 107 -12.04 14.68 -7.45
C ALA A 107 -10.76 14.02 -7.99
N ILE A 108 -10.75 12.70 -8.18
CA ILE A 108 -9.58 11.95 -8.67
C ILE A 108 -9.86 11.17 -9.97
N LEU A 109 -11.08 11.24 -10.51
CA LEU A 109 -11.36 10.60 -11.79
C LEU A 109 -10.49 11.22 -12.88
N VAL A 110 -9.90 10.35 -13.70
CA VAL A 110 -9.11 10.72 -14.86
C VAL A 110 -9.96 10.51 -16.11
N ASP A 111 -10.03 11.53 -16.94
CA ASP A 111 -10.78 11.50 -18.20
C ASP A 111 -9.99 10.78 -19.30
N PHE A 112 -10.67 9.89 -20.00
CA PHE A 112 -10.19 9.19 -21.19
C PHE A 112 -11.19 9.39 -22.36
N GLY A 113 -11.73 10.59 -22.50
CA GLY A 113 -12.71 10.95 -23.50
C GLY A 113 -14.11 10.43 -23.15
N LYS A 114 -14.48 9.26 -23.66
CA LYS A 114 -15.79 8.66 -23.37
C LYS A 114 -15.91 8.01 -21.98
N TYR A 115 -14.78 7.83 -21.29
CA TYR A 115 -14.71 7.12 -20.01
C TYR A 115 -13.91 7.92 -19.00
N SER A 116 -14.30 7.82 -17.74
CA SER A 116 -13.52 8.32 -16.62
C SER A 116 -13.08 7.13 -15.76
N LEU A 117 -11.80 7.02 -15.50
CA LEU A 117 -11.21 5.94 -14.72
C LEU A 117 -10.75 6.44 -13.35
N LEU A 118 -10.98 5.61 -12.35
CA LEU A 118 -10.43 5.81 -11.02
C LEU A 118 -8.99 5.30 -11.00
N PRO A 119 -7.98 6.13 -10.63
CA PRO A 119 -6.61 5.65 -10.45
C PRO A 119 -6.53 4.51 -9.42
N ASP A 120 -5.68 3.54 -9.68
CA ASP A 120 -5.37 2.52 -8.69
C ASP A 120 -4.58 3.16 -7.54
N GLY A 121 -5.26 3.29 -6.41
CA GLY A 121 -4.69 3.88 -5.20
C GLY A 121 -4.97 2.99 -4.00
N ASP A 122 -3.94 2.28 -3.53
CA ASP A 122 -4.07 1.44 -2.34
C ASP A 122 -4.37 2.28 -1.10
N ILE A 123 -3.88 3.55 -1.09
CA ILE A 123 -4.20 4.54 -0.06
C ILE A 123 -4.37 5.91 -0.74
N ILE A 124 -5.48 6.57 -0.45
CA ILE A 124 -5.80 7.92 -0.93
C ILE A 124 -5.94 8.83 0.28
N ILE A 125 -5.08 9.85 0.33
CA ILE A 125 -5.03 10.82 1.43
C ILE A 125 -5.70 12.11 0.96
N TYR A 126 -6.65 12.61 1.73
CA TYR A 126 -7.36 13.85 1.43
C TYR A 126 -7.63 14.69 2.68
N LYS A 127 -7.87 15.97 2.48
CA LYS A 127 -8.26 16.92 3.52
C LYS A 127 -9.61 17.53 3.18
N LYS A 128 -10.48 17.71 4.16
CA LYS A 128 -11.70 18.51 4.01
C LYS A 128 -11.36 20.00 4.10
N THR A 129 -11.70 20.73 3.06
CA THR A 129 -11.53 22.19 3.03
C THR A 129 -12.85 22.80 2.57
N ASN A 130 -13.51 23.58 3.42
CA ASN A 130 -14.80 24.21 3.13
C ASN A 130 -15.87 23.21 2.64
N GLY A 131 -15.94 22.03 3.23
CA GLY A 131 -16.89 20.99 2.88
C GLY A 131 -16.55 20.18 1.62
N LEU A 132 -15.49 20.53 0.91
CA LEU A 132 -15.01 19.82 -0.28
C LEU A 132 -13.71 19.04 0.03
N PRO A 133 -13.53 17.84 -0.54
CA PRO A 133 -12.29 17.10 -0.41
C PRO A 133 -11.20 17.71 -1.31
N LYS A 134 -10.04 18.01 -0.73
CA LYS A 134 -8.80 18.28 -1.46
C LYS A 134 -7.93 17.03 -1.38
N ILE A 135 -7.67 16.40 -2.49
CA ILE A 135 -6.81 15.22 -2.55
C ILE A 135 -5.35 15.66 -2.40
N ILE A 136 -4.65 15.04 -1.47
CA ILE A 136 -3.24 15.36 -1.17
C ILE A 136 -2.31 14.37 -1.86
N ALA A 137 -2.58 13.06 -1.70
CA ALA A 137 -1.73 12.04 -2.26
C ALA A 137 -2.50 10.75 -2.60
N ILE A 138 -1.98 10.04 -3.58
CA ILE A 138 -2.36 8.67 -3.93
C ILE A 138 -1.10 7.80 -3.76
N LEU A 139 -1.19 6.78 -2.91
CA LEU A 139 -0.10 5.87 -2.64
C LEU A 139 -0.41 4.51 -3.26
N SER A 140 0.51 3.99 -4.05
CA SER A 140 0.53 2.61 -4.53
C SER A 140 1.47 1.81 -3.64
N VAL A 141 0.97 0.73 -3.03
CA VAL A 141 1.72 -0.10 -2.08
C VAL A 141 2.03 -1.44 -2.72
N LYS A 142 3.29 -1.71 -3.01
CA LYS A 142 3.73 -2.90 -3.73
C LYS A 142 4.79 -3.66 -2.93
N ASN A 143 4.69 -4.99 -2.90
CA ASN A 143 5.64 -5.84 -2.18
C ASN A 143 7.00 -6.00 -2.90
N SER A 144 7.04 -5.69 -4.20
CA SER A 144 8.27 -5.68 -5.01
C SER A 144 8.18 -4.58 -6.06
N PHE A 145 9.34 -4.08 -6.46
CA PHE A 145 9.45 -3.04 -7.47
C PHE A 145 9.12 -3.56 -8.88
N ARG A 146 9.86 -4.52 -9.36
CA ARG A 146 9.68 -5.21 -10.67
C ARG A 146 9.00 -4.32 -11.75
N GLU A 147 8.10 -4.92 -12.53
CA GLU A 147 7.41 -4.27 -13.65
C GLU A 147 6.34 -3.25 -13.24
N ARG A 148 5.98 -3.19 -11.95
CA ARG A 148 4.88 -2.34 -11.44
C ARG A 148 5.28 -0.88 -11.19
N TYR A 149 6.56 -0.54 -11.37
CA TYR A 149 7.02 0.85 -11.20
C TYR A 149 6.42 1.80 -12.23
N THR A 150 5.99 1.32 -13.38
CA THR A 150 5.40 2.14 -14.44
C THR A 150 3.99 2.64 -14.13
N GLU A 151 3.24 1.96 -13.26
CA GLU A 151 1.88 2.35 -12.88
C GLU A 151 1.85 3.71 -12.18
N THR A 152 2.78 3.97 -11.27
CA THR A 152 2.83 5.21 -10.50
C THR A 152 3.14 6.44 -11.36
N PRO A 153 4.19 6.47 -12.22
CA PRO A 153 4.42 7.54 -13.16
C PRO A 153 3.28 7.74 -14.17
N TYR A 154 2.68 6.64 -14.66
CA TYR A 154 1.54 6.71 -15.57
C TYR A 154 0.38 7.49 -14.95
N TRP A 155 -0.05 7.14 -13.75
CA TRP A 155 -1.12 7.88 -13.08
C TRP A 155 -0.73 9.33 -12.78
N LYS A 156 0.53 9.58 -12.41
CA LYS A 156 0.99 10.97 -12.22
C LYS A 156 0.89 11.77 -13.51
N LEU A 157 1.35 11.23 -14.64
CA LEU A 157 1.25 11.90 -15.94
C LEU A 157 -0.21 12.17 -16.34
N LYS A 158 -1.11 11.24 -16.06
CA LYS A 158 -2.55 11.42 -16.32
C LYS A 158 -3.16 12.53 -15.45
N LEU A 159 -2.85 12.54 -14.16
CA LEU A 159 -3.35 13.57 -13.24
C LEU A 159 -2.79 14.97 -13.54
N LEU A 160 -1.61 15.07 -14.17
CA LEU A 160 -1.04 16.35 -14.60
C LEU A 160 -1.82 17.01 -15.73
N GLN A 161 -2.67 16.27 -16.45
CA GLN A 161 -3.45 16.79 -17.59
C GLN A 161 -4.65 17.66 -17.18
N SER A 162 -4.98 17.71 -15.88
CA SER A 162 -6.11 18.50 -15.36
C SER A 162 -5.65 19.46 -14.25
N GLU A 163 -6.12 20.71 -14.33
CA GLU A 163 -5.88 21.73 -13.30
C GLU A 163 -6.34 21.31 -11.90
N ILE A 164 -7.38 20.47 -11.83
CA ILE A 164 -7.93 19.98 -10.56
C ILE A 164 -7.01 18.96 -9.88
N THR A 165 -6.33 18.12 -10.67
CA THR A 165 -5.59 16.95 -10.18
C THR A 165 -4.07 17.10 -10.28
N LYS A 166 -3.55 18.10 -10.96
CA LYS A 166 -2.10 18.27 -11.23
C LYS A 166 -1.23 18.29 -9.97
N ASP A 167 -1.75 18.82 -8.86
CA ASP A 167 -1.01 18.95 -7.60
C ASP A 167 -1.04 17.69 -6.74
N ILE A 168 -1.83 16.69 -7.11
CA ILE A 168 -1.91 15.43 -6.39
C ILE A 168 -0.55 14.71 -6.45
N LYS A 169 -0.02 14.37 -5.27
CA LYS A 169 1.20 13.56 -5.16
C LYS A 169 0.85 12.11 -5.47
N VAL A 170 1.61 11.47 -6.36
CA VAL A 170 1.49 10.03 -6.63
C VAL A 170 2.80 9.38 -6.25
N MET A 171 2.75 8.41 -5.34
CA MET A 171 3.95 7.79 -4.77
C MET A 171 3.79 6.28 -4.70
N MET A 172 4.88 5.56 -4.87
CA MET A 172 4.95 4.12 -4.62
C MET A 172 5.66 3.87 -3.29
N ILE A 173 5.11 2.96 -2.50
CA ILE A 173 5.72 2.46 -1.27
C ILE A 173 6.03 0.98 -1.46
N THR A 174 7.30 0.63 -1.30
CA THR A 174 7.76 -0.76 -1.41
C THR A 174 8.87 -1.02 -0.39
N PRO A 175 9.00 -2.24 0.16
CA PRO A 175 10.13 -2.62 1.02
C PRO A 175 11.46 -2.74 0.27
N ASP A 176 11.51 -2.51 -1.05
CA ASP A 176 12.71 -2.58 -1.90
C ASP A 176 13.60 -3.81 -1.64
N LYS A 177 12.96 -4.97 -1.53
CA LYS A 177 13.68 -6.24 -1.27
C LYS A 177 14.70 -6.59 -2.35
N ASP A 178 14.44 -6.13 -3.56
CA ASP A 178 15.23 -6.43 -4.74
C ASP A 178 16.37 -5.39 -4.93
N SER A 179 16.47 -4.38 -4.05
CA SER A 179 17.44 -3.26 -4.13
C SER A 179 17.49 -2.59 -5.50
N GLN A 180 16.31 -2.45 -6.13
CA GLN A 180 16.16 -1.92 -7.48
C GLN A 180 15.81 -0.43 -7.49
N LEU A 181 15.51 0.16 -6.33
CA LEU A 181 15.27 1.60 -6.24
C LEU A 181 16.58 2.36 -6.48
N PRO A 182 16.58 3.37 -7.37
CA PRO A 182 17.74 4.23 -7.54
C PRO A 182 18.06 4.90 -6.19
N ARG A 183 19.32 4.80 -5.77
CA ARG A 183 19.78 5.52 -4.60
C ARG A 183 19.78 7.00 -4.92
N PRO A 184 19.30 7.88 -4.04
CA PRO A 184 19.47 9.33 -4.24
C PRO A 184 20.96 9.64 -4.32
N TYR A 185 21.34 10.40 -5.33
CA TYR A 185 22.69 10.93 -5.50
C TYR A 185 23.01 11.94 -4.40
#